data_c58209da291157dac9d01cc955bde33e
#
_entry.id   c58209da291157dac9d01cc955bde33e
#
_cell.length_a   1.000
_cell.length_b   1.000
_cell.length_c   1.000
_cell.angle_alpha   90.00
_cell.angle_beta   90.00
_cell.angle_gamma   90.00
#
_symmetry.space_group_name_H-M   'P 1'
#
loop_
_entity.id
_entity.type
_entity.pdbx_description
1 polymer ?
#
loop_
_entity_poly.entity_id
_entity_poly.type
_entity_poly.pdbx_seq_one_letter_code
_entity_poly.pdbx_strand_id
1 'polypeptide(L)'
;MAIEKVIIQNFKKFKNPFEVKFNENINLLVGDNESGKSTILEAIHVALTGMYAGRNIRNQLSTYLFNREAVEEYLASVENGQPIAPPEIMIELYFKSGTLPEYEGNGNSEKSDGIEGIRFTISFSDKFNSEYESLLKTEKIISLPIEFYEAKWFSFSRDEKMPRFIPIKSVMIDSSNYRYQNGSDVYISRVVKDFLEPEDITAITQAHRNMIDEFAQNEAIQSINEKISAASTVMNGKLSLSADQGVQNSWESSLVTQVDGIPFAHAGKGAQCIIKTQLALSHKQAEKASIILIEEPESHLSFSRLSELMGVIEKAASGRQIIASTHSSFVANKLGLENLILLSGDNCCSMQSLKKETFEFFKKVAGYDTLRLILCKKSILVEGDSDELVVQRAYMDTHEGRLPIQDGIDVMTVGGVTFKRYLEIAQTLKQRNSCCYR
;
A
#
# COMPACT_ATOMS: atom_id res chain seq x y z
N MET A 1 9.48 -8.52 -16.38
CA MET A 1 8.67 -7.32 -16.66
C MET A 1 8.75 -6.41 -15.44
N ALA A 2 9.10 -5.14 -15.61
CA ALA A 2 9.30 -4.20 -14.50
C ALA A 2 8.66 -2.84 -14.83
N ILE A 3 8.29 -2.09 -13.77
CA ILE A 3 7.92 -0.68 -13.83
C ILE A 3 9.21 0.13 -13.74
N GLU A 4 9.42 1.05 -14.67
CA GLU A 4 10.54 2.01 -14.62
C GLU A 4 10.16 3.28 -13.85
N LYS A 5 8.89 3.68 -13.97
CA LYS A 5 8.42 4.94 -13.40
C LYS A 5 6.92 4.89 -13.10
N VAL A 6 6.50 5.56 -12.03
CA VAL A 6 5.10 5.89 -11.75
C VAL A 6 4.92 7.40 -11.66
N ILE A 7 3.83 7.92 -12.20
CA ILE A 7 3.36 9.29 -11.97
C ILE A 7 1.98 9.20 -11.33
N ILE A 8 1.80 9.92 -10.22
CA ILE A 8 0.56 9.91 -9.43
C ILE A 8 0.07 11.35 -9.27
N GLN A 9 -1.21 11.61 -9.55
CA GLN A 9 -1.81 12.94 -9.39
C GLN A 9 -3.19 12.83 -8.75
N ASN A 10 -3.51 13.75 -7.86
CA ASN A 10 -4.78 13.86 -7.12
C ASN A 10 -5.19 12.60 -6.34
N PHE A 11 -4.26 11.69 -6.07
CA PHE A 11 -4.54 10.48 -5.32
C PHE A 11 -4.03 10.61 -3.88
N LYS A 12 -4.95 10.61 -2.92
CA LYS A 12 -4.69 10.73 -1.48
C LYS A 12 -3.76 11.91 -1.16
N LYS A 13 -2.50 11.66 -0.80
CA LYS A 13 -1.51 12.68 -0.46
C LYS A 13 -1.09 13.53 -1.67
N PHE A 14 -0.95 12.93 -2.84
CA PHE A 14 -0.34 13.57 -3.99
C PHE A 14 -1.34 14.41 -4.77
N LYS A 15 -1.26 15.75 -4.65
CA LYS A 15 -2.07 16.71 -5.39
C LYS A 15 -1.54 16.92 -6.81
N ASN A 16 -0.28 17.32 -6.90
CA ASN A 16 0.41 17.57 -8.15
C ASN A 16 1.02 16.29 -8.71
N PRO A 17 1.37 16.22 -10.01
CA PRO A 17 2.08 15.08 -10.57
C PRO A 17 3.34 14.77 -9.76
N PHE A 18 3.37 13.59 -9.16
CA PHE A 18 4.47 13.08 -8.34
C PHE A 18 5.11 11.89 -9.04
N GLU A 19 6.38 12.03 -9.41
CA GLU A 19 7.13 11.02 -10.14
C GLU A 19 8.03 10.20 -9.22
N VAL A 20 8.01 8.86 -9.38
CA VAL A 20 8.96 7.95 -8.72
C VAL A 20 9.55 7.01 -9.75
N LYS A 21 10.88 6.94 -9.80
CA LYS A 21 11.65 6.02 -10.66
C LYS A 21 12.08 4.79 -9.88
N PHE A 22 12.04 3.62 -10.53
CA PHE A 22 12.35 2.34 -9.92
C PHE A 22 13.48 1.62 -10.65
N ASN A 23 14.21 0.80 -9.88
CA ASN A 23 15.15 -0.20 -10.39
C ASN A 23 14.39 -1.48 -10.78
N GLU A 24 14.99 -2.31 -11.64
CA GLU A 24 14.38 -3.56 -12.10
C GLU A 24 14.17 -4.62 -11.01
N ASN A 25 14.96 -4.59 -9.94
CA ASN A 25 14.96 -5.62 -8.91
C ASN A 25 14.26 -5.13 -7.63
N ILE A 26 15.04 -4.65 -6.66
CA ILE A 26 14.54 -4.24 -5.35
C ILE A 26 14.48 -2.71 -5.28
N ASN A 27 13.41 -2.20 -4.71
CA ASN A 27 13.19 -0.77 -4.45
C ASN A 27 12.64 -0.61 -3.04
N LEU A 28 13.26 0.26 -2.26
CA LEU A 28 12.88 0.53 -0.87
C LEU A 28 12.42 1.97 -0.72
N LEU A 29 11.13 2.17 -0.52
CA LEU A 29 10.55 3.47 -0.24
C LEU A 29 10.80 3.82 1.22
N VAL A 30 11.58 4.86 1.47
CA VAL A 30 11.94 5.33 2.81
C VAL A 30 11.57 6.80 2.95
N GLY A 31 11.01 7.16 4.07
CA GLY A 31 10.59 8.53 4.37
C GLY A 31 9.84 8.59 5.69
N ASP A 32 9.54 9.80 6.16
CA ASP A 32 8.79 10.04 7.38
C ASP A 32 7.36 9.44 7.29
N ASN A 33 6.67 9.39 8.43
CA ASN A 33 5.25 9.08 8.45
C ASN A 33 4.50 10.06 7.54
N GLU A 34 3.48 9.57 6.86
CA GLU A 34 2.69 10.36 5.91
C GLU A 34 3.48 10.86 4.67
N SER A 35 4.71 10.34 4.43
CA SER A 35 5.47 10.71 3.22
C SER A 35 4.85 10.17 1.91
N GLY A 36 3.86 9.28 1.99
CA GLY A 36 3.15 8.74 0.84
C GLY A 36 3.62 7.35 0.37
N LYS A 37 4.44 6.65 1.16
CA LYS A 37 4.95 5.29 0.82
C LYS A 37 3.82 4.32 0.51
N SER A 38 2.86 4.17 1.41
CA SER A 38 1.67 3.31 1.23
C SER A 38 0.83 3.75 0.04
N THR A 39 0.69 5.08 -0.16
CA THR A 39 -0.04 5.64 -1.31
C THR A 39 0.59 5.24 -2.64
N ILE A 40 1.92 5.19 -2.74
CA ILE A 40 2.63 4.74 -3.95
C ILE A 40 2.38 3.25 -4.20
N LEU A 41 2.49 2.40 -3.17
CA LEU A 41 2.21 0.96 -3.29
C LEU A 41 0.76 0.71 -3.73
N GLU A 42 -0.21 1.37 -3.09
CA GLU A 42 -1.63 1.27 -3.44
C GLU A 42 -1.91 1.76 -4.87
N ALA A 43 -1.30 2.88 -5.29
CA ALA A 43 -1.44 3.42 -6.63
C ALA A 43 -0.96 2.42 -7.70
N ILE A 44 0.22 1.82 -7.51
CA ILE A 44 0.75 0.78 -8.40
C ILE A 44 -0.20 -0.42 -8.42
N HIS A 45 -0.64 -0.89 -7.24
CA HIS A 45 -1.50 -2.07 -7.14
C HIS A 45 -2.86 -1.85 -7.81
N VAL A 46 -3.51 -0.72 -7.57
CA VAL A 46 -4.83 -0.43 -8.17
C VAL A 46 -4.73 -0.25 -9.68
N ALA A 47 -3.68 0.41 -10.18
CA ALA A 47 -3.48 0.59 -11.61
C ALA A 47 -3.26 -0.74 -12.36
N LEU A 48 -2.55 -1.72 -11.75
CA LEU A 48 -2.28 -3.02 -12.37
C LEU A 48 -3.43 -4.02 -12.21
N THR A 49 -4.17 -3.98 -11.10
CA THR A 49 -5.12 -5.04 -10.74
C THR A 49 -6.57 -4.59 -10.70
N GLY A 50 -6.83 -3.29 -10.59
CA GLY A 50 -8.15 -2.75 -10.30
C GLY A 50 -8.64 -3.04 -8.89
N MET A 51 -7.76 -3.52 -8.00
CA MET A 51 -8.10 -3.87 -6.63
C MET A 51 -7.60 -2.81 -5.67
N TYR A 52 -8.48 -2.32 -4.82
CA TYR A 52 -8.17 -1.41 -3.73
C TYR A 52 -8.71 -2.00 -2.42
N ALA A 53 -7.85 -2.08 -1.41
CA ALA A 53 -8.19 -2.67 -0.11
C ALA A 53 -8.87 -4.05 -0.22
N GLY A 54 -8.43 -4.88 -1.18
CA GLY A 54 -8.94 -6.24 -1.40
C GLY A 54 -10.28 -6.32 -2.14
N ARG A 55 -10.82 -5.18 -2.63
CA ARG A 55 -12.09 -5.13 -3.39
C ARG A 55 -11.88 -4.41 -4.72
N ASN A 56 -12.78 -4.64 -5.67
CA ASN A 56 -12.73 -3.90 -6.94
C ASN A 56 -12.91 -2.41 -6.68
N ILE A 57 -12.01 -1.59 -7.25
CA ILE A 57 -11.99 -0.13 -7.04
C ILE A 57 -13.32 0.53 -7.45
N ARG A 58 -14.01 0.02 -8.48
CA ARG A 58 -15.30 0.55 -8.93
C ARG A 58 -16.37 0.52 -7.82
N ASN A 59 -16.26 -0.43 -6.89
CA ASN A 59 -17.14 -0.57 -5.73
C ASN A 59 -16.62 0.15 -4.47
N GLN A 60 -15.46 0.82 -4.58
CA GLN A 60 -14.78 1.49 -3.47
C GLN A 60 -14.54 2.99 -3.76
N LEU A 61 -15.16 3.53 -4.82
CA LEU A 61 -15.05 4.96 -5.12
C LEU A 61 -15.56 5.79 -3.94
N SER A 62 -14.75 6.71 -3.48
CA SER A 62 -15.08 7.62 -2.40
C SER A 62 -14.27 8.90 -2.50
N THR A 63 -14.75 9.97 -1.90
CA THR A 63 -14.03 11.25 -1.82
C THR A 63 -12.64 11.10 -1.18
N TYR A 64 -12.47 10.14 -0.28
CA TYR A 64 -11.20 9.89 0.43
C TYR A 64 -10.07 9.33 -0.45
N LEU A 65 -10.36 8.91 -1.67
CA LEU A 65 -9.34 8.53 -2.65
C LEU A 65 -8.69 9.76 -3.27
N PHE A 66 -9.42 10.88 -3.35
CA PHE A 66 -8.93 12.12 -3.93
C PHE A 66 -8.05 12.89 -2.94
N ASN A 67 -7.17 13.72 -3.48
CA ASN A 67 -6.42 14.64 -2.66
C ASN A 67 -7.36 15.67 -2.01
N ARG A 68 -7.22 15.87 -0.71
CA ARG A 68 -8.10 16.71 0.08
C ARG A 68 -8.12 18.15 -0.39
N GLU A 69 -6.94 18.74 -0.65
CA GLU A 69 -6.85 20.14 -1.11
C GLU A 69 -7.49 20.33 -2.49
N ALA A 70 -7.32 19.37 -3.42
CA ALA A 70 -7.97 19.42 -4.73
C ALA A 70 -9.51 19.38 -4.62
N VAL A 71 -10.03 18.58 -3.69
CA VAL A 71 -11.48 18.55 -3.41
C VAL A 71 -11.95 19.84 -2.77
N GLU A 72 -11.23 20.38 -1.79
CA GLU A 72 -11.57 21.66 -1.13
C GLU A 72 -11.55 22.82 -2.12
N GLU A 73 -10.56 22.89 -3.04
CA GLU A 73 -10.51 23.90 -4.11
C GLU A 73 -11.71 23.81 -5.06
N TYR A 74 -12.08 22.59 -5.47
CA TYR A 74 -13.24 22.35 -6.30
C TYR A 74 -14.51 22.82 -5.59
N LEU A 75 -14.76 22.40 -4.34
CA LEU A 75 -15.96 22.78 -3.59
C LEU A 75 -16.05 24.28 -3.34
N ALA A 76 -14.93 24.94 -3.03
CA ALA A 76 -14.87 26.40 -2.90
C ALA A 76 -15.21 27.11 -4.22
N SER A 77 -14.79 26.59 -5.37
CA SER A 77 -15.11 27.14 -6.69
C SER A 77 -16.61 27.05 -7.00
N VAL A 78 -17.25 25.94 -6.61
CA VAL A 78 -18.68 25.74 -6.75
C VAL A 78 -19.47 26.70 -5.83
N GLU A 79 -19.06 26.85 -4.58
CA GLU A 79 -19.68 27.76 -3.62
C GLU A 79 -19.59 29.23 -4.08
N ASN A 80 -18.49 29.60 -4.74
CA ASN A 80 -18.29 30.96 -5.30
C ASN A 80 -19.00 31.16 -6.64
N GLY A 81 -19.77 30.18 -7.15
CA GLY A 81 -20.49 30.26 -8.42
C GLY A 81 -19.60 30.25 -9.67
N GLN A 82 -18.36 29.85 -9.56
CA GLN A 82 -17.40 29.70 -10.67
C GLN A 82 -16.77 28.29 -10.63
N PRO A 83 -17.56 27.24 -10.90
CA PRO A 83 -17.08 25.87 -10.77
C PRO A 83 -15.91 25.58 -11.72
N ILE A 84 -14.79 25.14 -11.18
CA ILE A 84 -13.69 24.55 -11.95
C ILE A 84 -14.04 23.11 -12.33
N ALA A 85 -13.27 22.51 -13.24
CA ALA A 85 -13.45 21.10 -13.60
C ALA A 85 -13.32 20.20 -12.34
N PRO A 86 -14.23 19.21 -12.18
CA PRO A 86 -14.13 18.26 -11.08
C PRO A 86 -12.76 17.56 -11.05
N PRO A 87 -12.16 17.35 -9.85
CA PRO A 87 -10.83 16.78 -9.74
C PRO A 87 -10.77 15.37 -10.32
N GLU A 88 -9.72 15.05 -11.05
CA GLU A 88 -9.45 13.73 -11.61
C GLU A 88 -8.24 13.09 -10.92
N ILE A 89 -8.33 11.81 -10.58
CA ILE A 89 -7.18 11.00 -10.17
C ILE A 89 -6.53 10.44 -11.43
N MET A 90 -5.20 10.58 -11.53
CA MET A 90 -4.41 9.99 -12.61
C MET A 90 -3.23 9.21 -12.02
N ILE A 91 -3.07 7.97 -12.47
CA ILE A 91 -1.92 7.13 -12.15
C ILE A 91 -1.39 6.55 -13.46
N GLU A 92 -0.14 6.86 -13.77
CA GLU A 92 0.55 6.32 -14.95
C GLU A 92 1.68 5.39 -14.52
N LEU A 93 1.73 4.22 -15.14
CA LEU A 93 2.81 3.26 -14.96
C LEU A 93 3.56 3.12 -16.28
N TYR A 94 4.84 3.41 -16.23
CA TYR A 94 5.76 3.32 -17.36
C TYR A 94 6.52 2.00 -17.26
N PHE A 95 6.46 1.19 -18.30
CA PHE A 95 7.08 -0.12 -18.33
C PHE A 95 8.44 -0.07 -19.03
N LYS A 96 9.27 -1.06 -18.75
CA LYS A 96 10.54 -1.22 -19.44
C LYS A 96 10.31 -1.43 -20.93
N SER A 97 10.97 -0.62 -21.76
CA SER A 97 10.87 -0.64 -23.23
C SER A 97 11.15 -2.03 -23.81
N GLY A 98 10.40 -2.39 -24.85
CA GLY A 98 10.49 -3.69 -25.52
C GLY A 98 9.81 -4.84 -24.79
N THR A 99 9.03 -4.54 -23.74
CA THR A 99 8.34 -5.57 -22.95
C THR A 99 6.92 -5.82 -23.45
N LEU A 100 6.20 -4.75 -23.81
CA LEU A 100 4.78 -4.76 -24.20
C LEU A 100 4.51 -3.79 -25.35
N PRO A 101 4.92 -4.10 -26.59
CA PRO A 101 4.76 -3.19 -27.74
C PRO A 101 3.32 -2.72 -27.98
N GLU A 102 2.32 -3.52 -27.63
CA GLU A 102 0.89 -3.17 -27.74
C GLU A 102 0.43 -2.08 -26.74
N TYR A 103 1.29 -1.73 -25.77
CA TYR A 103 1.07 -0.64 -24.81
C TYR A 103 1.89 0.60 -25.14
N GLU A 104 2.63 0.60 -26.27
CA GLU A 104 3.47 1.69 -26.72
C GLU A 104 2.64 2.81 -27.33
N GLY A 105 2.94 4.06 -26.94
CA GLY A 105 2.28 5.24 -27.50
C GLY A 105 2.56 6.52 -26.72
N ASN A 106 1.90 7.61 -27.15
CA ASN A 106 2.02 8.95 -26.54
C ASN A 106 0.82 9.33 -25.65
N GLY A 107 -0.02 8.37 -25.27
CA GLY A 107 -1.14 8.55 -24.34
C GLY A 107 -0.74 8.78 -22.89
N ASN A 108 0.45 9.32 -22.64
CA ASN A 108 1.02 9.64 -21.35
C ASN A 108 1.09 11.16 -21.10
N SER A 109 1.30 11.58 -19.86
CA SER A 109 1.37 12.99 -19.47
C SER A 109 2.56 13.74 -20.06
N GLU A 110 3.65 13.03 -20.39
CA GLU A 110 4.84 13.58 -21.04
C GLU A 110 4.67 13.74 -22.55
N LYS A 111 3.60 13.18 -23.12
CA LYS A 111 3.33 13.15 -24.58
C LYS A 111 4.50 12.60 -25.39
N SER A 112 5.30 11.74 -24.79
CA SER A 112 6.46 11.10 -25.41
C SER A 112 6.03 9.86 -26.18
N ASP A 113 6.46 9.75 -27.44
CA ASP A 113 6.25 8.57 -28.28
C ASP A 113 7.23 7.45 -27.92
N GLY A 114 6.88 6.21 -28.29
CA GLY A 114 7.76 5.06 -28.09
C GLY A 114 7.88 4.58 -26.66
N ILE A 115 6.96 4.99 -25.79
CA ILE A 115 6.93 4.60 -24.37
C ILE A 115 5.80 3.62 -24.12
N GLU A 116 6.12 2.51 -23.47
CA GLU A 116 5.16 1.48 -23.07
C GLU A 116 4.60 1.79 -21.68
N GLY A 117 3.29 1.71 -21.52
CA GLY A 117 2.68 1.94 -20.21
C GLY A 117 1.17 1.92 -20.19
N ILE A 118 0.63 2.19 -19.00
CA ILE A 118 -0.80 2.32 -18.76
C ILE A 118 -1.11 3.61 -18.01
N ARG A 119 -2.28 4.17 -18.29
CA ARG A 119 -2.90 5.26 -17.54
C ARG A 119 -4.18 4.74 -16.90
N PHE A 120 -4.25 4.81 -15.58
CA PHE A 120 -5.45 4.62 -14.80
C PHE A 120 -6.01 5.96 -14.38
N THR A 121 -7.32 6.17 -14.57
CA THR A 121 -7.99 7.40 -14.16
C THR A 121 -9.26 7.11 -13.38
N ILE A 122 -9.56 7.98 -12.41
CA ILE A 122 -10.90 8.11 -11.84
C ILE A 122 -11.33 9.52 -12.14
N SER A 123 -12.24 9.68 -13.10
CA SER A 123 -12.66 10.97 -13.63
C SER A 123 -14.17 11.07 -13.71
N PHE A 124 -14.63 12.32 -13.70
CA PHE A 124 -16.03 12.62 -13.99
C PHE A 124 -16.42 12.06 -15.37
N SER A 125 -17.61 11.47 -15.46
CA SER A 125 -18.10 10.87 -16.71
C SER A 125 -19.04 11.86 -17.43
N ASP A 126 -18.67 12.20 -18.67
CA ASP A 126 -19.46 13.11 -19.54
C ASP A 126 -20.90 12.65 -19.74
N LYS A 127 -21.20 11.38 -19.50
CA LYS A 127 -22.56 10.84 -19.57
C LYS A 127 -23.52 11.51 -18.60
N PHE A 128 -23.01 12.10 -17.50
CA PHE A 128 -23.79 12.72 -16.43
C PHE A 128 -23.74 14.25 -16.45
N ASN A 129 -23.32 14.86 -17.56
CA ASN A 129 -23.22 16.33 -17.66
C ASN A 129 -24.56 17.03 -17.38
N SER A 130 -25.69 16.49 -17.88
CA SER A 130 -27.03 17.07 -17.67
C SER A 130 -27.46 17.00 -16.21
N GLU A 131 -27.20 15.85 -15.55
CA GLU A 131 -27.53 15.64 -14.15
C GLU A 131 -26.64 16.52 -13.25
N TYR A 132 -25.36 16.64 -13.57
CA TYR A 132 -24.45 17.50 -12.86
C TYR A 132 -24.79 18.98 -13.00
N GLU A 133 -25.15 19.47 -14.19
CA GLU A 133 -25.62 20.84 -14.37
C GLU A 133 -26.92 21.13 -13.59
N SER A 134 -27.82 20.14 -13.51
CA SER A 134 -29.04 20.25 -12.71
C SER A 134 -28.70 20.35 -11.23
N LEU A 135 -27.76 19.49 -10.74
CA LEU A 135 -27.28 19.49 -9.35
C LEU A 135 -26.70 20.87 -8.97
N LEU A 136 -25.84 21.44 -9.83
CA LEU A 136 -25.25 22.78 -9.62
C LEU A 136 -26.26 23.89 -9.48
N LYS A 137 -27.49 23.75 -10.10
CA LYS A 137 -28.53 24.75 -10.07
C LYS A 137 -29.53 24.59 -8.91
N THR A 138 -29.70 23.35 -8.43
CA THR A 138 -30.79 22.99 -7.50
C THR A 138 -30.32 22.73 -6.08
N GLU A 139 -29.07 22.31 -5.87
CA GLU A 139 -28.58 21.90 -4.57
C GLU A 139 -27.23 22.55 -4.21
N LYS A 140 -26.99 22.71 -2.90
CA LYS A 140 -25.68 23.10 -2.40
C LYS A 140 -24.78 21.86 -2.35
N ILE A 141 -23.76 21.81 -3.21
CA ILE A 141 -22.78 20.72 -3.22
C ILE A 141 -21.84 20.88 -2.02
N ILE A 142 -21.90 19.95 -1.08
CA ILE A 142 -21.08 19.92 0.15
C ILE A 142 -19.94 18.89 0.04
N SER A 143 -20.10 17.90 -0.81
CA SER A 143 -19.13 16.82 -1.04
C SER A 143 -18.97 16.54 -2.52
N LEU A 144 -17.84 15.93 -2.89
CA LEU A 144 -17.61 15.54 -4.29
C LEU A 144 -18.66 14.51 -4.74
N PRO A 145 -19.39 14.75 -5.84
CA PRO A 145 -20.46 13.87 -6.34
C PRO A 145 -19.86 12.62 -7.01
N ILE A 146 -19.42 11.67 -6.19
CA ILE A 146 -18.71 10.45 -6.61
C ILE A 146 -19.54 9.55 -7.52
N GLU A 147 -20.85 9.63 -7.44
CA GLU A 147 -21.80 8.88 -8.28
C GLU A 147 -21.64 9.16 -9.77
N PHE A 148 -21.04 10.30 -10.13
CA PHE A 148 -20.76 10.68 -11.51
C PHE A 148 -19.38 10.30 -12.01
N TYR A 149 -18.58 9.59 -11.18
CA TYR A 149 -17.22 9.23 -11.51
C TYR A 149 -17.11 7.80 -12.03
N GLU A 150 -16.18 7.60 -12.98
CA GLU A 150 -15.86 6.30 -13.55
C GLU A 150 -14.36 6.02 -13.42
N ALA A 151 -14.03 4.73 -13.15
CA ALA A 151 -12.66 4.24 -13.15
C ALA A 151 -12.34 3.58 -14.49
N LYS A 152 -11.31 4.07 -15.20
CA LYS A 152 -10.91 3.62 -16.54
C LYS A 152 -9.42 3.35 -16.62
N TRP A 153 -9.04 2.44 -17.52
CA TRP A 153 -7.67 2.06 -17.81
C TRP A 153 -7.42 2.22 -19.30
N PHE A 154 -6.33 2.87 -19.67
CA PHE A 154 -5.89 3.04 -21.04
C PHE A 154 -4.44 2.60 -21.16
N SER A 155 -4.08 1.94 -22.28
CA SER A 155 -2.68 1.85 -22.67
C SER A 155 -2.19 3.21 -23.19
N PHE A 156 -0.88 3.41 -23.27
CA PHE A 156 -0.34 4.62 -23.89
C PHE A 156 -0.63 4.67 -25.40
N SER A 157 -0.99 3.54 -26.03
CA SER A 157 -1.60 3.50 -27.36
C SER A 157 -3.04 4.05 -27.40
N ARG A 158 -3.61 4.47 -26.27
CA ARG A 158 -4.97 5.01 -26.06
C ARG A 158 -6.10 3.98 -26.13
N ASP A 159 -5.79 2.70 -26.16
CA ASP A 159 -6.80 1.65 -26.09
C ASP A 159 -7.31 1.48 -24.65
N GLU A 160 -8.62 1.39 -24.52
CA GLU A 160 -9.21 1.06 -23.21
C GLU A 160 -8.89 -0.41 -22.86
N LYS A 161 -8.39 -0.65 -21.67
CA LYS A 161 -8.00 -1.97 -21.16
C LYS A 161 -8.82 -2.32 -19.91
N MET A 162 -9.01 -3.60 -19.69
CA MET A 162 -9.52 -4.08 -18.39
C MET A 162 -8.35 -4.61 -17.56
N PRO A 163 -8.30 -4.36 -16.24
CA PRO A 163 -7.18 -4.76 -15.37
C PRO A 163 -6.81 -6.24 -15.49
N ARG A 164 -7.81 -7.12 -15.68
CA ARG A 164 -7.59 -8.56 -15.83
C ARG A 164 -6.71 -8.93 -17.04
N PHE A 165 -6.70 -8.09 -18.07
CA PHE A 165 -5.93 -8.32 -19.32
C PHE A 165 -4.56 -7.63 -19.32
N ILE A 166 -4.23 -6.84 -18.31
CA ILE A 166 -2.89 -6.26 -18.16
C ILE A 166 -1.92 -7.41 -17.88
N PRO A 167 -0.87 -7.62 -18.71
CA PRO A 167 0.02 -8.78 -18.57
C PRO A 167 0.88 -8.72 -17.31
N ILE A 168 1.22 -7.50 -16.84
CA ILE A 168 1.98 -7.28 -15.62
C ILE A 168 1.03 -7.40 -14.43
N LYS A 169 1.29 -8.37 -13.56
CA LYS A 169 0.52 -8.59 -12.33
C LYS A 169 1.30 -8.17 -11.11
N SER A 170 0.60 -7.59 -10.13
CA SER A 170 1.18 -7.28 -8.83
C SER A 170 0.46 -8.02 -7.71
N VAL A 171 1.24 -8.41 -6.70
CA VAL A 171 0.73 -8.88 -5.42
C VAL A 171 1.12 -7.85 -4.36
N MET A 172 0.17 -7.44 -3.53
CA MET A 172 0.41 -6.53 -2.41
C MET A 172 0.34 -7.31 -1.10
N ILE A 173 1.40 -7.25 -0.33
CA ILE A 173 1.56 -7.85 0.99
C ILE A 173 1.55 -6.72 2.00
N ASP A 174 0.45 -6.60 2.72
CA ASP A 174 0.29 -5.66 3.82
C ASP A 174 0.36 -6.44 5.13
N SER A 175 1.51 -6.36 5.80
CA SER A 175 1.76 -7.04 7.07
C SER A 175 1.07 -6.36 8.26
N SER A 176 0.68 -5.10 8.12
CA SER A 176 0.07 -4.29 9.18
C SER A 176 -1.46 -4.37 9.20
N ASN A 177 -2.08 -4.76 8.09
CA ASN A 177 -3.54 -4.74 7.94
C ASN A 177 -4.18 -6.05 8.43
N TYR A 178 -4.95 -5.93 9.50
CA TYR A 178 -5.68 -7.05 10.13
C TYR A 178 -7.17 -6.90 9.86
N ARG A 179 -7.63 -7.38 8.71
CA ARG A 179 -9.07 -7.44 8.41
C ARG A 179 -9.59 -8.84 8.69
N TYR A 180 -10.37 -8.96 9.74
CA TYR A 180 -11.06 -10.21 10.10
C TYR A 180 -12.52 -10.14 9.66
N GLN A 181 -12.99 -11.21 9.04
CA GLN A 181 -14.39 -11.41 8.77
C GLN A 181 -14.78 -12.78 9.37
N ASN A 182 -15.77 -12.78 10.26
CA ASN A 182 -16.21 -13.98 10.97
C ASN A 182 -15.08 -14.76 11.69
N GLY A 183 -14.10 -14.01 12.27
CA GLY A 183 -12.98 -14.62 12.98
C GLY A 183 -11.83 -15.14 12.10
N SER A 184 -11.97 -15.11 10.78
CA SER A 184 -10.91 -15.49 9.83
C SER A 184 -10.25 -14.27 9.23
N ASP A 185 -8.94 -14.34 9.02
CA ASP A 185 -8.21 -13.33 8.26
C ASP A 185 -8.58 -13.46 6.78
N VAL A 186 -9.21 -12.40 6.23
CA VAL A 186 -9.72 -12.39 4.85
C VAL A 186 -8.62 -12.63 3.82
N TYR A 187 -7.41 -12.13 4.11
CA TYR A 187 -6.26 -12.31 3.22
C TYR A 187 -5.80 -13.78 3.21
N ILE A 188 -5.62 -14.38 4.40
CA ILE A 188 -5.21 -15.78 4.53
C ILE A 188 -6.25 -16.72 3.91
N SER A 189 -7.53 -16.48 4.16
CA SER A 189 -8.62 -17.30 3.58
C SER A 189 -8.58 -17.27 2.06
N ARG A 190 -8.32 -16.09 1.46
CA ARG A 190 -8.17 -15.96 0.00
C ARG A 190 -6.94 -16.72 -0.50
N VAL A 191 -5.79 -16.55 0.14
CA VAL A 191 -4.55 -17.22 -0.26
C VAL A 191 -4.74 -18.74 -0.19
N VAL A 192 -5.32 -19.26 0.89
CA VAL A 192 -5.59 -20.70 1.04
C VAL A 192 -6.53 -21.18 -0.08
N LYS A 193 -7.61 -20.44 -0.36
CA LYS A 193 -8.53 -20.80 -1.46
C LYS A 193 -7.82 -20.88 -2.81
N ASP A 194 -6.92 -19.93 -3.08
CA ASP A 194 -6.18 -19.89 -4.34
C ASP A 194 -5.15 -21.02 -4.49
N PHE A 195 -4.79 -21.72 -3.39
CA PHE A 195 -4.00 -22.96 -3.44
C PHE A 195 -4.82 -24.20 -3.82
N LEU A 196 -6.15 -24.15 -3.64
CA LEU A 196 -7.02 -25.29 -3.91
C LEU A 196 -7.27 -25.45 -5.41
N GLU A 197 -7.21 -26.68 -5.88
CA GLU A 197 -7.65 -27.03 -7.23
C GLU A 197 -9.21 -27.15 -7.26
N PRO A 198 -9.86 -27.10 -8.44
CA PRO A 198 -11.31 -27.22 -8.55
C PRO A 198 -11.89 -28.49 -7.87
N GLU A 199 -11.13 -29.59 -7.89
CA GLU A 199 -11.48 -30.84 -7.23
C GLU A 199 -11.49 -30.70 -5.71
N ASP A 200 -10.51 -30.00 -5.14
CA ASP A 200 -10.42 -29.74 -3.70
C ASP A 200 -11.58 -28.87 -3.23
N ILE A 201 -11.90 -27.81 -4.00
CA ILE A 201 -13.04 -26.93 -3.73
C ILE A 201 -14.35 -27.73 -3.73
N THR A 202 -14.52 -28.63 -4.70
CA THR A 202 -15.68 -29.50 -4.78
C THR A 202 -15.76 -30.44 -3.59
N ALA A 203 -14.64 -31.05 -3.22
CA ALA A 203 -14.58 -31.99 -2.08
C ALA A 203 -14.92 -31.28 -0.74
N ILE A 204 -14.33 -30.07 -0.51
CA ILE A 204 -14.61 -29.27 0.70
C ILE A 204 -16.07 -28.82 0.70
N THR A 205 -16.63 -28.41 -0.44
CA THR A 205 -18.05 -28.01 -0.54
C THR A 205 -18.98 -29.17 -0.23
N GLN A 206 -18.65 -30.39 -0.70
CA GLN A 206 -19.41 -31.59 -0.37
C GLN A 206 -19.33 -31.97 1.11
N ALA A 207 -18.09 -31.91 1.68
CA ALA A 207 -17.90 -32.18 3.11
C ALA A 207 -18.68 -31.19 3.98
N HIS A 208 -18.64 -29.89 3.63
CA HIS A 208 -19.41 -28.87 4.33
C HIS A 208 -20.92 -29.08 4.23
N ARG A 209 -21.44 -29.45 3.06
CA ARG A 209 -22.85 -29.79 2.90
C ARG A 209 -23.26 -31.00 3.76
N ASN A 210 -22.43 -32.04 3.77
CA ASN A 210 -22.70 -33.23 4.60
C ASN A 210 -22.74 -32.86 6.09
N MET A 211 -21.83 -31.99 6.55
CA MET A 211 -21.84 -31.49 7.93
C MET A 211 -23.13 -30.72 8.26
N ILE A 212 -23.63 -29.90 7.33
CA ILE A 212 -24.89 -29.16 7.49
C ILE A 212 -26.08 -30.15 7.56
N ASP A 213 -26.07 -31.15 6.69
CA ASP A 213 -27.13 -32.18 6.66
C ASP A 213 -27.15 -33.04 7.95
N GLU A 214 -25.97 -33.44 8.44
CA GLU A 214 -25.81 -34.12 9.72
C GLU A 214 -26.29 -33.25 10.90
N PHE A 215 -25.94 -31.96 10.89
CA PHE A 215 -26.40 -30.99 11.90
C PHE A 215 -27.94 -30.90 11.90
N ALA A 216 -28.56 -30.80 10.74
CA ALA A 216 -30.03 -30.75 10.62
C ALA A 216 -30.72 -32.02 11.12
N GLN A 217 -30.06 -33.18 11.00
CA GLN A 217 -30.58 -34.51 11.45
C GLN A 217 -30.27 -34.79 12.92
N ASN A 218 -29.47 -33.94 13.59
CA ASN A 218 -29.10 -34.12 14.99
C ASN A 218 -30.36 -34.13 15.89
N GLU A 219 -30.47 -35.09 16.81
CA GLU A 219 -31.62 -35.24 17.71
C GLU A 219 -31.93 -33.96 18.51
N ALA A 220 -30.89 -33.22 18.95
CA ALA A 220 -31.08 -31.97 19.67
C ALA A 220 -31.76 -30.91 18.79
N ILE A 221 -31.35 -30.80 17.52
CA ILE A 221 -31.95 -29.86 16.56
C ILE A 221 -33.37 -30.25 16.21
N GLN A 222 -33.63 -31.54 16.03
CA GLN A 222 -34.99 -32.05 15.79
C GLN A 222 -35.92 -31.75 16.98
N SER A 223 -35.45 -32.00 18.23
CA SER A 223 -36.22 -31.69 19.44
C SER A 223 -36.52 -30.19 19.58
N ILE A 224 -35.55 -29.33 19.22
CA ILE A 224 -35.74 -27.88 19.22
C ILE A 224 -36.77 -27.48 18.14
N ASN A 225 -36.69 -28.07 16.95
CA ASN A 225 -37.63 -27.82 15.86
C ASN A 225 -39.04 -28.24 16.20
N GLU A 226 -39.23 -29.36 16.91
CA GLU A 226 -40.54 -29.78 17.43
C GLU A 226 -41.12 -28.75 18.42
N LYS A 227 -40.28 -28.24 19.36
CA LYS A 227 -40.69 -27.19 20.30
C LYS A 227 -41.06 -25.89 19.62
N ILE A 228 -40.26 -25.44 18.62
CA ILE A 228 -40.53 -24.24 17.85
C ILE A 228 -41.81 -24.39 17.03
N SER A 229 -41.98 -25.53 16.38
CA SER A 229 -43.16 -25.83 15.58
C SER A 229 -44.45 -25.90 16.44
N ALA A 230 -44.35 -26.43 17.68
CA ALA A 230 -45.44 -26.47 18.64
C ALA A 230 -45.80 -25.08 19.19
N ALA A 231 -44.84 -24.20 19.32
CA ALA A 231 -45.03 -22.84 19.82
C ALA A 231 -45.53 -21.87 18.73
N SER A 232 -45.33 -22.16 17.44
CA SER A 232 -45.72 -21.30 16.34
C SER A 232 -47.20 -21.54 15.95
N THR A 233 -48.10 -20.68 16.42
CA THR A 233 -49.53 -20.68 16.07
C THR A 233 -49.86 -19.75 14.87
N VAL A 234 -48.86 -19.23 14.18
CA VAL A 234 -49.04 -18.22 13.14
C VAL A 234 -48.78 -18.78 11.77
N MET A 235 -49.85 -18.93 11.00
CA MET A 235 -49.90 -19.33 9.58
C MET A 235 -49.65 -20.81 9.26
N ASN A 236 -50.13 -21.27 8.10
CA ASN A 236 -50.08 -22.63 7.58
C ASN A 236 -48.69 -23.17 7.23
N GLY A 237 -47.64 -22.72 7.92
CA GLY A 237 -46.22 -23.11 7.71
C GLY A 237 -45.57 -23.64 8.99
N LYS A 238 -44.74 -24.66 8.87
CA LYS A 238 -43.89 -25.14 9.99
C LYS A 238 -42.65 -24.28 10.09
N LEU A 239 -42.47 -23.64 11.22
CA LEU A 239 -41.23 -22.91 11.54
C LEU A 239 -40.17 -23.92 12.01
N SER A 240 -38.97 -23.89 11.43
CA SER A 240 -37.85 -24.75 11.82
C SER A 240 -36.52 -23.99 11.72
N LEU A 241 -35.60 -24.38 12.56
CA LEU A 241 -34.19 -23.97 12.49
C LEU A 241 -33.42 -24.89 11.54
N SER A 242 -32.71 -24.34 10.61
CA SER A 242 -31.72 -25.05 9.80
C SER A 242 -30.45 -24.19 9.64
N ALA A 243 -29.33 -24.82 9.32
CA ALA A 243 -28.15 -24.07 8.92
C ALA A 243 -28.36 -23.47 7.52
N ASP A 244 -27.76 -22.31 7.27
CA ASP A 244 -27.89 -21.61 5.98
C ASP A 244 -27.23 -22.43 4.86
N GLN A 245 -28.01 -22.81 3.86
CA GLN A 245 -27.57 -23.53 2.66
C GLN A 245 -27.45 -22.60 1.44
N GLY A 246 -27.74 -21.30 1.61
CA GLY A 246 -28.02 -20.36 0.50
C GLY A 246 -26.83 -19.81 -0.25
N VAL A 247 -25.59 -20.03 0.18
CA VAL A 247 -24.42 -19.41 -0.46
C VAL A 247 -23.49 -20.47 -1.01
N GLN A 248 -23.27 -20.44 -2.31
CA GLN A 248 -22.17 -21.15 -2.95
C GLN A 248 -20.86 -20.74 -2.24
N ASN A 249 -20.12 -21.69 -1.67
CA ASN A 249 -18.92 -21.48 -0.86
C ASN A 249 -19.16 -20.96 0.59
N SER A 250 -20.27 -21.28 1.21
CA SER A 250 -20.52 -20.98 2.64
C SER A 250 -19.47 -21.58 3.59
N TRP A 251 -18.72 -22.61 3.16
CA TRP A 251 -17.59 -23.17 3.90
C TRP A 251 -16.47 -22.14 4.14
N GLU A 252 -16.29 -21.13 3.24
CA GLU A 252 -15.27 -20.10 3.41
C GLU A 252 -15.45 -19.27 4.69
N SER A 253 -16.71 -19.05 5.09
CA SER A 253 -17.03 -18.33 6.33
C SER A 253 -17.05 -19.23 7.56
N SER A 254 -17.10 -20.55 7.37
CA SER A 254 -17.18 -21.54 8.45
C SER A 254 -15.82 -22.10 8.85
N LEU A 255 -14.80 -22.00 7.98
CA LEU A 255 -13.45 -22.50 8.26
C LEU A 255 -12.56 -21.39 8.80
N VAL A 256 -11.78 -21.72 9.83
CA VAL A 256 -10.79 -20.84 10.43
C VAL A 256 -9.41 -21.43 10.20
N THR A 257 -8.52 -20.65 9.58
CA THR A 257 -7.11 -21.04 9.43
C THR A 257 -6.45 -21.14 10.80
N GLN A 258 -5.73 -22.20 11.08
CA GLN A 258 -5.02 -22.43 12.34
C GLN A 258 -3.52 -22.57 12.09
N VAL A 259 -2.74 -22.19 13.09
CA VAL A 259 -1.28 -22.39 13.18
C VAL A 259 -1.03 -23.15 14.47
N ASP A 260 -0.50 -24.37 14.35
CA ASP A 260 -0.27 -25.26 15.49
C ASP A 260 -1.51 -25.47 16.38
N GLY A 261 -2.71 -25.58 15.76
CA GLY A 261 -3.98 -25.76 16.47
C GLY A 261 -4.57 -24.48 17.07
N ILE A 262 -3.90 -23.34 16.92
CA ILE A 262 -4.38 -22.03 17.39
C ILE A 262 -4.96 -21.26 16.20
N PRO A 263 -6.20 -20.72 16.29
CA PRO A 263 -6.74 -19.88 15.24
C PRO A 263 -5.76 -18.75 14.88
N PHE A 264 -5.54 -18.50 13.58
CA PHE A 264 -4.58 -17.53 13.07
C PHE A 264 -4.76 -16.13 13.71
N ALA A 265 -5.98 -15.72 13.97
CA ALA A 265 -6.31 -14.46 14.63
C ALA A 265 -5.73 -14.34 16.06
N HIS A 266 -5.46 -15.45 16.72
CA HIS A 266 -4.90 -15.51 18.08
C HIS A 266 -3.40 -15.81 18.08
N ALA A 267 -2.78 -16.08 16.94
CA ALA A 267 -1.34 -16.18 16.82
C ALA A 267 -0.65 -14.82 17.10
N GLY A 268 0.58 -14.85 17.59
CA GLY A 268 1.36 -13.62 17.79
C GLY A 268 1.54 -12.84 16.49
N LYS A 269 1.43 -11.52 16.54
CA LYS A 269 1.45 -10.64 15.35
C LYS A 269 2.68 -10.83 14.45
N GLY A 270 3.85 -11.06 15.04
CA GLY A 270 5.07 -11.37 14.29
C GLY A 270 4.96 -12.69 13.51
N ALA A 271 4.38 -13.73 14.10
CA ALA A 271 4.14 -15.00 13.39
C ALA A 271 3.12 -14.80 12.26
N GLN A 272 2.05 -14.04 12.51
CA GLN A 272 1.07 -13.68 11.49
C GLN A 272 1.73 -12.96 10.29
N CYS A 273 2.60 -11.99 10.55
CA CYS A 273 3.35 -11.26 9.51
C CYS A 273 4.19 -12.20 8.64
N ILE A 274 5.00 -13.06 9.26
CA ILE A 274 5.86 -14.01 8.53
C ILE A 274 5.02 -14.96 7.69
N ILE A 275 3.98 -15.57 8.27
CA ILE A 275 3.11 -16.52 7.58
C ILE A 275 2.41 -15.85 6.41
N LYS A 276 1.86 -14.64 6.58
CA LYS A 276 1.24 -13.87 5.48
C LYS A 276 2.23 -13.65 4.35
N THR A 277 3.43 -13.19 4.67
CA THR A 277 4.45 -12.91 3.67
C THR A 277 4.92 -14.18 2.96
N GLN A 278 5.21 -15.25 3.69
CA GLN A 278 5.62 -16.53 3.09
C GLN A 278 4.53 -17.13 2.20
N LEU A 279 3.28 -17.17 2.66
CA LEU A 279 2.17 -17.66 1.85
C LEU A 279 1.96 -16.81 0.61
N ALA A 280 2.02 -15.47 0.73
CA ALA A 280 1.89 -14.58 -0.41
C ALA A 280 3.00 -14.79 -1.44
N LEU A 281 4.24 -14.99 -1.00
CA LEU A 281 5.38 -15.21 -1.87
C LEU A 281 5.40 -16.61 -2.51
N SER A 282 4.81 -17.62 -1.84
CA SER A 282 4.69 -19.00 -2.32
C SER A 282 3.48 -19.25 -3.19
N HIS A 283 2.56 -18.27 -3.29
CA HIS A 283 1.29 -18.42 -3.98
C HIS A 283 1.46 -18.50 -5.50
N LYS A 284 0.64 -19.32 -6.18
CA LYS A 284 0.65 -19.45 -7.67
C LYS A 284 0.47 -18.11 -8.39
N GLN A 285 -0.29 -17.16 -7.82
CA GLN A 285 -0.43 -15.82 -8.37
C GLN A 285 0.86 -15.00 -8.19
N ALA A 286 1.56 -15.17 -7.07
CA ALA A 286 2.86 -14.54 -6.87
C ALA A 286 3.93 -15.15 -7.78
N GLU A 287 3.86 -16.44 -8.12
CA GLU A 287 4.73 -17.03 -9.14
C GLU A 287 4.52 -16.41 -10.52
N LYS A 288 3.29 -16.02 -10.82
CA LYS A 288 2.91 -15.33 -12.06
C LYS A 288 3.05 -13.81 -11.96
N ALA A 289 3.17 -13.26 -10.74
CA ALA A 289 3.32 -11.83 -10.53
C ALA A 289 4.72 -11.38 -10.92
N SER A 290 4.79 -10.34 -11.74
CA SER A 290 6.04 -9.68 -12.11
C SER A 290 6.50 -8.73 -11.01
N ILE A 291 5.58 -8.24 -10.17
CA ILE A 291 5.81 -7.19 -9.18
C ILE A 291 5.25 -7.61 -7.82
N ILE A 292 6.08 -7.48 -6.81
CA ILE A 292 5.72 -7.75 -5.41
C ILE A 292 5.81 -6.44 -4.64
N LEU A 293 4.69 -6.02 -4.06
CA LEU A 293 4.56 -4.83 -3.24
C LEU A 293 4.49 -5.25 -1.77
N ILE A 294 5.37 -4.71 -0.92
CA ILE A 294 5.43 -5.10 0.50
C ILE A 294 5.34 -3.84 1.36
N GLU A 295 4.37 -3.81 2.26
CA GLU A 295 4.22 -2.71 3.21
C GLU A 295 4.79 -3.10 4.57
N GLU A 296 5.77 -2.32 5.04
CA GLU A 296 6.42 -2.42 6.35
C GLU A 296 6.70 -3.86 6.80
N PRO A 297 7.58 -4.61 6.10
CA PRO A 297 7.86 -6.01 6.42
C PRO A 297 8.41 -6.22 7.82
N GLU A 298 8.96 -5.18 8.45
CA GLU A 298 9.49 -5.18 9.81
C GLU A 298 8.43 -5.14 10.91
N SER A 299 7.19 -4.84 10.58
CA SER A 299 6.12 -4.64 11.57
C SER A 299 5.95 -5.84 12.49
N HIS A 300 6.05 -5.59 13.79
CA HIS A 300 5.90 -6.60 14.86
C HIS A 300 6.94 -7.73 14.88
N LEU A 301 8.07 -7.60 14.15
CA LEU A 301 9.11 -8.63 14.12
C LEU A 301 10.28 -8.32 15.06
N SER A 302 10.80 -9.37 15.71
CA SER A 302 12.11 -9.30 16.35
C SER A 302 13.22 -9.31 15.30
N PHE A 303 14.42 -8.85 15.68
CA PHE A 303 15.56 -8.77 14.78
C PHE A 303 15.88 -10.11 14.05
N SER A 304 15.84 -11.22 14.78
CA SER A 304 16.11 -12.55 14.21
C SER A 304 15.06 -12.96 13.16
N ARG A 305 13.79 -12.73 13.48
CA ARG A 305 12.67 -13.03 12.57
C ARG A 305 12.66 -12.13 11.34
N LEU A 306 13.01 -10.86 11.51
CA LEU A 306 13.18 -9.95 10.40
C LEU A 306 14.31 -10.36 9.48
N SER A 307 15.44 -10.82 10.02
CA SER A 307 16.56 -11.33 9.23
C SER A 307 16.17 -12.56 8.40
N GLU A 308 15.38 -13.47 8.96
CA GLU A 308 14.83 -14.64 8.25
C GLU A 308 13.91 -14.19 7.10
N LEU A 309 12.98 -13.25 7.37
CA LEU A 309 12.06 -12.72 6.37
C LEU A 309 12.80 -12.02 5.22
N MET A 310 13.86 -11.24 5.53
CA MET A 310 14.68 -10.60 4.49
C MET A 310 15.31 -11.63 3.54
N GLY A 311 15.80 -12.76 4.06
CA GLY A 311 16.32 -13.84 3.23
C GLY A 311 15.25 -14.47 2.31
N VAL A 312 14.00 -14.52 2.73
CA VAL A 312 12.87 -14.97 1.89
C VAL A 312 12.58 -13.95 0.79
N ILE A 313 12.54 -12.67 1.14
CA ILE A 313 12.30 -11.57 0.18
C ILE A 313 13.41 -11.50 -0.88
N GLU A 314 14.68 -11.58 -0.48
CA GLU A 314 15.82 -11.61 -1.40
C GLU A 314 15.71 -12.76 -2.42
N LYS A 315 15.35 -13.96 -1.97
CA LYS A 315 15.14 -15.11 -2.85
C LYS A 315 13.96 -14.88 -3.81
N ALA A 316 12.88 -14.28 -3.33
CA ALA A 316 11.71 -13.99 -4.13
C ALA A 316 11.96 -12.89 -5.20
N ALA A 317 12.99 -12.05 -5.01
CA ALA A 317 13.39 -11.01 -5.96
C ALA A 317 14.01 -11.59 -7.25
N SER A 318 14.38 -12.87 -7.28
CA SER A 318 14.95 -13.49 -8.49
C SER A 318 13.93 -13.48 -9.64
N GLY A 319 14.19 -12.65 -10.65
CA GLY A 319 13.33 -12.49 -11.83
C GLY A 319 12.06 -11.68 -11.63
N ARG A 320 11.89 -11.00 -10.49
CA ARG A 320 10.73 -10.17 -10.16
C ARG A 320 11.17 -8.81 -9.60
N GLN A 321 10.33 -7.80 -9.78
CA GLN A 321 10.55 -6.51 -9.16
C GLN A 321 9.86 -6.47 -7.79
N ILE A 322 10.61 -6.06 -6.76
CA ILE A 322 10.08 -5.84 -5.40
C ILE A 322 10.09 -4.34 -5.12
N ILE A 323 8.96 -3.84 -4.65
CA ILE A 323 8.84 -2.46 -4.15
C ILE A 323 8.30 -2.55 -2.72
N ALA A 324 9.13 -2.20 -1.74
CA ALA A 324 8.77 -2.28 -0.34
C ALA A 324 8.84 -0.91 0.34
N SER A 325 7.91 -0.63 1.25
CA SER A 325 8.01 0.50 2.17
C SER A 325 8.67 0.06 3.47
N THR A 326 9.52 0.89 4.05
CA THR A 326 10.17 0.59 5.33
C THR A 326 10.53 1.84 6.10
N HIS A 327 10.51 1.72 7.43
CA HIS A 327 11.09 2.66 8.39
C HIS A 327 12.33 2.07 9.08
N SER A 328 12.69 0.83 8.78
CA SER A 328 13.76 0.09 9.44
C SER A 328 15.11 0.31 8.78
N SER A 329 16.06 0.83 9.54
CA SER A 329 17.46 0.90 9.13
C SER A 329 18.03 -0.49 8.84
N PHE A 330 17.58 -1.51 9.55
CA PHE A 330 18.01 -2.89 9.32
C PHE A 330 17.56 -3.41 7.95
N VAL A 331 16.29 -3.17 7.56
CA VAL A 331 15.78 -3.56 6.25
C VAL A 331 16.57 -2.86 5.13
N ALA A 332 16.77 -1.55 5.28
CA ALA A 332 17.53 -0.76 4.32
C ALA A 332 18.97 -1.24 4.14
N ASN A 333 19.65 -1.58 5.25
CA ASN A 333 21.02 -2.12 5.19
C ASN A 333 21.07 -3.51 4.59
N LYS A 334 20.13 -4.37 4.93
CA LYS A 334 20.11 -5.75 4.49
C LYS A 334 19.81 -5.87 3.00
N LEU A 335 18.83 -5.09 2.50
CA LEU A 335 18.42 -5.09 1.11
C LEU A 335 19.22 -4.12 0.21
N GLY A 336 20.18 -3.41 0.77
CA GLY A 336 21.12 -2.56 0.05
C GLY A 336 20.68 -1.11 -0.07
N LEU A 337 21.59 -0.20 0.32
CA LEU A 337 21.36 1.26 0.25
C LEU A 337 21.16 1.77 -1.18
N GLU A 338 21.69 1.06 -2.17
CA GLU A 338 21.52 1.33 -3.60
C GLU A 338 20.07 1.25 -4.06
N ASN A 339 19.23 0.55 -3.30
CA ASN A 339 17.83 0.34 -3.60
C ASN A 339 16.91 1.37 -2.92
N LEU A 340 17.48 2.31 -2.15
CA LEU A 340 16.70 3.31 -1.44
C LEU A 340 16.17 4.40 -2.36
N ILE A 341 14.89 4.65 -2.21
CA ILE A 341 14.14 5.78 -2.78
C ILE A 341 13.64 6.61 -1.61
N LEU A 342 14.20 7.80 -1.47
CA LEU A 342 13.95 8.69 -0.35
C LEU A 342 12.78 9.62 -0.66
N LEU A 343 11.79 9.65 0.23
CA LEU A 343 10.61 10.48 0.13
C LEU A 343 10.62 11.55 1.23
N SER A 344 10.55 12.81 0.85
CA SER A 344 10.47 13.94 1.79
C SER A 344 9.57 15.05 1.23
N GLY A 345 8.41 15.28 1.87
CA GLY A 345 7.39 16.19 1.35
C GLY A 345 6.92 15.79 -0.04
N ASP A 346 7.10 16.71 -1.01
CA ASP A 346 6.78 16.48 -2.43
C ASP A 346 8.03 16.13 -3.26
N ASN A 347 9.12 15.72 -2.62
CA ASN A 347 10.34 15.34 -3.29
C ASN A 347 10.61 13.85 -3.17
N CYS A 348 11.17 13.32 -4.25
CA CYS A 348 11.63 11.93 -4.33
C CYS A 348 13.04 11.91 -4.92
N CYS A 349 13.96 11.19 -4.29
CA CYS A 349 15.28 10.97 -4.85
C CYS A 349 15.79 9.55 -4.59
N SER A 350 16.56 9.02 -5.54
CA SER A 350 17.27 7.75 -5.35
C SER A 350 18.64 8.01 -4.73
N MET A 351 19.09 7.13 -3.85
CA MET A 351 20.46 7.17 -3.32
C MET A 351 21.53 7.08 -4.42
N GLN A 352 21.21 6.49 -5.57
CA GLN A 352 22.11 6.44 -6.72
C GLN A 352 22.34 7.80 -7.38
N SER A 353 21.51 8.81 -7.10
CA SER A 353 21.68 10.19 -7.60
C SER A 353 22.77 10.98 -6.85
N LEU A 354 23.24 10.47 -5.71
CA LEU A 354 24.33 11.06 -4.94
C LEU A 354 25.67 10.89 -5.65
N LYS A 355 26.64 11.73 -5.31
CA LYS A 355 28.01 11.57 -5.78
C LYS A 355 28.57 10.22 -5.35
N LYS A 356 29.33 9.59 -6.25
CA LYS A 356 29.88 8.24 -6.03
C LYS A 356 30.63 8.12 -4.68
N GLU A 357 31.38 9.13 -4.30
CA GLU A 357 32.14 9.13 -3.03
C GLU A 357 31.20 9.16 -1.81
N THR A 358 30.11 9.90 -1.87
CA THR A 358 29.10 9.98 -0.81
C THR A 358 28.32 8.67 -0.72
N PHE A 359 27.92 8.12 -1.86
CA PHE A 359 27.26 6.82 -1.91
C PHE A 359 28.12 5.69 -1.33
N GLU A 360 29.39 5.57 -1.76
CA GLU A 360 30.33 4.56 -1.25
C GLU A 360 30.65 4.73 0.25
N PHE A 361 30.62 5.96 0.74
CA PHE A 361 30.77 6.21 2.17
C PHE A 361 29.58 5.63 2.96
N PHE A 362 28.36 5.98 2.58
CA PHE A 362 27.16 5.49 3.29
C PHE A 362 26.97 3.99 3.15
N LYS A 363 27.41 3.39 2.06
CA LYS A 363 27.44 1.94 1.89
C LYS A 363 28.36 1.23 2.90
N LYS A 364 29.42 1.91 3.36
CA LYS A 364 30.38 1.37 4.35
C LYS A 364 29.98 1.66 5.80
N VAL A 365 29.35 2.80 6.03
CA VAL A 365 28.86 3.21 7.35
C VAL A 365 27.49 2.59 7.55
N ALA A 366 27.41 1.55 8.36
CA ALA A 366 26.15 0.84 8.59
C ALA A 366 24.98 1.78 8.98
N GLY A 367 24.14 1.99 8.08
CA GLY A 367 22.85 2.59 7.86
C GLY A 367 21.99 3.24 8.94
N TYR A 368 22.24 3.12 10.23
CA TYR A 368 21.38 3.71 11.26
C TYR A 368 21.35 5.24 11.16
N ASP A 369 22.51 5.87 11.14
CA ASP A 369 22.61 7.33 11.11
C ASP A 369 22.17 7.94 9.77
N THR A 370 22.33 7.20 8.66
CA THR A 370 21.83 7.65 7.35
C THR A 370 20.32 7.77 7.35
N LEU A 371 19.62 6.75 7.85
CA LEU A 371 18.15 6.78 7.92
C LEU A 371 17.64 7.78 8.95
N ARG A 372 18.35 7.94 10.06
CA ARG A 372 18.05 8.94 11.07
C ARG A 372 18.02 10.35 10.45
N LEU A 373 19.02 10.69 9.61
CA LEU A 373 19.04 11.94 8.85
C LEU A 373 17.82 12.07 7.90
N ILE A 374 17.46 10.99 7.23
CA ILE A 374 16.36 10.98 6.25
C ILE A 374 15.00 11.14 6.92
N LEU A 375 14.82 10.55 8.10
CA LEU A 375 13.55 10.50 8.82
C LEU A 375 13.31 11.71 9.73
N CYS A 376 14.33 12.53 10.02
CA CYS A 376 14.15 13.71 10.85
C CYS A 376 13.65 14.92 10.03
N LYS A 377 12.83 15.77 10.66
CA LYS A 377 12.34 17.03 10.04
C LYS A 377 13.43 18.07 9.91
N LYS A 378 14.31 18.14 10.92
CA LYS A 378 15.46 19.02 10.99
C LYS A 378 16.61 18.28 11.69
N SER A 379 17.83 18.53 11.28
CA SER A 379 19.00 18.00 11.97
C SER A 379 20.03 19.08 12.31
N ILE A 380 20.69 18.90 13.44
CA ILE A 380 21.88 19.63 13.84
C ILE A 380 23.03 18.62 13.79
N LEU A 381 23.95 18.83 12.87
CA LEU A 381 25.10 17.95 12.73
C LEU A 381 26.25 18.46 13.61
N VAL A 382 26.81 17.58 14.42
CA VAL A 382 27.92 17.90 15.34
C VAL A 382 29.09 16.94 15.13
N GLU A 383 30.29 17.31 15.57
CA GLU A 383 31.50 16.53 15.33
C GLU A 383 31.56 15.29 16.24
N GLY A 384 31.23 15.44 17.52
CA GLY A 384 31.36 14.41 18.52
C GLY A 384 30.23 14.43 19.56
N ASP A 385 30.19 13.37 20.39
CA ASP A 385 29.16 13.18 21.41
C ASP A 385 29.17 14.32 22.46
N SER A 386 30.34 14.89 22.74
CA SER A 386 30.44 16.04 23.64
C SER A 386 29.72 17.27 23.10
N ASP A 387 29.81 17.49 21.78
CA ASP A 387 29.14 18.61 21.12
C ASP A 387 27.62 18.38 21.11
N GLU A 388 27.18 17.14 20.96
CA GLU A 388 25.76 16.77 21.07
C GLU A 388 25.20 17.16 22.45
N LEU A 389 25.91 16.82 23.53
CA LEU A 389 25.52 17.17 24.89
C LEU A 389 25.46 18.69 25.11
N VAL A 390 26.43 19.42 24.58
CA VAL A 390 26.47 20.90 24.66
C VAL A 390 25.30 21.53 23.92
N VAL A 391 25.00 21.06 22.71
CA VAL A 391 23.87 21.55 21.91
C VAL A 391 22.54 21.22 22.57
N GLN A 392 22.36 19.98 23.09
CA GLN A 392 21.15 19.60 23.81
C GLN A 392 20.95 20.48 25.07
N ARG A 393 22.02 20.72 25.84
CA ARG A 393 21.96 21.58 27.03
C ARG A 393 21.62 23.01 26.68
N ALA A 394 22.29 23.61 25.71
CA ALA A 394 22.02 24.97 25.26
C ALA A 394 20.58 25.14 24.74
N TYR A 395 20.07 24.12 24.07
CA TYR A 395 18.67 24.11 23.62
C TYR A 395 17.70 24.10 24.80
N MET A 396 17.93 23.23 25.78
CA MET A 396 17.11 23.17 27.01
C MET A 396 17.10 24.52 27.75
N ASP A 397 18.24 25.18 27.87
CA ASP A 397 18.35 26.47 28.57
C ASP A 397 17.57 27.60 27.87
N THR A 398 17.36 27.50 26.55
CA THR A 398 16.63 28.48 25.72
C THR A 398 15.17 28.10 25.43
N HIS A 399 14.75 26.84 25.70
CA HIS A 399 13.44 26.30 25.37
C HIS A 399 12.75 25.66 26.58
N GLU A 400 12.80 26.30 27.73
CA GLU A 400 12.06 25.90 28.94
C GLU A 400 12.35 24.44 29.38
N GLY A 401 13.57 23.97 29.18
CA GLY A 401 13.98 22.62 29.54
C GLY A 401 13.62 21.53 28.52
N ARG A 402 13.08 21.91 27.36
CA ARG A 402 12.72 20.94 26.30
C ARG A 402 13.97 20.49 25.54
N LEU A 403 13.99 19.20 25.17
CA LEU A 403 15.03 18.64 24.32
C LEU A 403 14.75 18.96 22.82
N PRO A 404 15.77 19.09 21.97
CA PRO A 404 15.58 19.30 20.52
C PRO A 404 14.65 18.28 19.86
N ILE A 405 14.75 17.02 20.27
CA ILE A 405 13.94 15.94 19.72
C ILE A 405 12.43 16.13 19.94
N GLN A 406 12.03 16.81 21.01
CA GLN A 406 10.62 17.11 21.31
C GLN A 406 10.05 18.15 20.33
N ASP A 407 10.91 18.93 19.67
CA ASP A 407 10.55 19.89 18.65
C ASP A 407 10.85 19.38 17.23
N GLY A 408 11.10 18.06 17.09
CA GLY A 408 11.38 17.40 15.81
C GLY A 408 12.78 17.73 15.24
N ILE A 409 13.70 18.13 16.10
CA ILE A 409 15.10 18.44 15.76
C ILE A 409 15.98 17.30 16.28
N ASP A 410 16.70 16.64 15.39
CA ASP A 410 17.64 15.59 15.77
C ASP A 410 19.08 16.14 15.80
N VAL A 411 19.81 15.90 16.89
CA VAL A 411 21.22 16.26 17.01
C VAL A 411 22.03 15.01 16.72
N MET A 412 22.87 15.06 15.68
CA MET A 412 23.56 13.89 15.15
C MET A 412 25.07 14.09 15.13
N THR A 413 25.79 13.14 15.73
CA THR A 413 27.26 13.07 15.66
C THR A 413 27.66 12.47 14.32
N VAL A 414 28.42 13.23 13.50
CA VAL A 414 28.79 12.81 12.13
C VAL A 414 30.29 12.64 11.91
N GLY A 415 31.13 13.02 12.90
CA GLY A 415 32.60 13.00 12.77
C GLY A 415 33.14 14.06 11.79
N GLY A 416 34.28 14.70 12.12
CA GLY A 416 34.76 15.94 11.51
C GLY A 416 34.75 16.05 9.98
N VAL A 417 35.30 15.07 9.26
CA VAL A 417 35.46 15.14 7.78
C VAL A 417 34.18 14.72 7.00
N THR A 418 33.16 14.23 7.65
CA THR A 418 32.00 13.61 6.96
C THR A 418 30.80 14.54 6.78
N PHE A 419 30.79 15.73 7.41
CA PHE A 419 29.73 16.74 7.30
C PHE A 419 29.25 16.98 5.87
N LYS A 420 30.18 17.15 4.92
CA LYS A 420 29.85 17.42 3.51
C LYS A 420 28.97 16.33 2.89
N ARG A 421 29.13 15.08 3.31
CA ARG A 421 28.38 13.94 2.78
C ARG A 421 26.95 13.91 3.32
N TYR A 422 26.79 14.19 4.62
CA TYR A 422 25.46 14.34 5.23
C TYR A 422 24.72 15.56 4.65
N LEU A 423 25.42 16.68 4.44
CA LEU A 423 24.83 17.86 3.81
C LEU A 423 24.42 17.62 2.35
N GLU A 424 25.12 16.77 1.60
CA GLU A 424 24.74 16.41 0.24
C GLU A 424 23.39 15.67 0.21
N ILE A 425 23.19 14.69 1.10
CA ILE A 425 21.87 14.02 1.24
C ILE A 425 20.81 15.05 1.60
N ALA A 426 21.07 15.86 2.60
CA ALA A 426 20.13 16.85 3.08
C ALA A 426 19.74 17.88 2.00
N GLN A 427 20.69 18.33 1.20
CA GLN A 427 20.42 19.22 0.05
C GLN A 427 19.60 18.51 -1.03
N THR A 428 19.89 17.24 -1.32
CA THR A 428 19.15 16.45 -2.29
C THR A 428 17.69 16.27 -1.86
N LEU A 429 17.46 16.07 -0.55
CA LEU A 429 16.11 15.98 0.03
C LEU A 429 15.44 17.34 0.27
N LYS A 430 16.16 18.46 0.02
CA LYS A 430 15.72 19.82 0.36
C LYS A 430 15.34 20.00 1.84
N GLN A 431 15.96 19.24 2.72
CA GLN A 431 15.75 19.35 4.16
C GLN A 431 16.42 20.60 4.72
N ARG A 432 15.83 21.17 5.78
CA ARG A 432 16.45 22.28 6.52
C ARG A 432 17.44 21.71 7.55
N ASN A 433 18.72 21.89 7.29
CA ASN A 433 19.78 21.47 8.21
C ASN A 433 20.61 22.66 8.68
N SER A 434 21.05 22.57 9.94
CA SER A 434 22.02 23.46 10.54
C SER A 434 23.30 22.68 10.84
N CYS A 435 24.44 23.25 10.52
CA CYS A 435 25.73 22.63 10.73
C CYS A 435 26.47 23.44 11.78
N CYS A 436 26.88 22.81 12.88
CA CYS A 436 27.75 23.41 13.89
C CYS A 436 29.20 22.95 13.64
N TYR A 437 30.04 23.84 13.18
CA TYR A 437 31.49 23.62 13.17
C TYR A 437 32.10 24.19 14.47
N ARG A 438 33.07 23.46 14.98
CA ARG A 438 33.93 23.96 16.06
C ARG A 438 34.91 25.00 15.53
#